data_a5ff5e1901ee717306ec6d1a7a9f4a39
#
_entry.id   a5ff5e1901ee717306ec6d1a7a9f4a39
#
_cell.length_a   1.000
_cell.length_b   1.000
_cell.length_c   1.000
_cell.angle_alpha   90.00
_cell.angle_beta   90.00
_cell.angle_gamma   90.00
#
_symmetry.space_group_name_H-M   'P 1'
#
loop_
_entity.id
_entity.type
_entity.pdbx_description
1 polymer ?
#
loop_
_entity_poly.entity_id
_entity_poly.type
_entity_poly.pdbx_seq_one_letter_code
_entity_poly.pdbx_strand_id
1 'polypeptide(L)'
;TGSAPPIQDGSAWWAAREAIQTVHRLREGGQDAALTWFRSGAPSSPGQAAWPEEETVNALLLLRDHVIARMKSRERRIATGLLAGSTQVEIARSEGITQSAVSQNAHRSGAATLVEVHRLLASGEVRR
;
A
#
# COMPACT_ATOMS: atom_id res chain seq x y z
N THR A 1 36.70 -16.73 19.39
CA THR A 1 36.87 -15.31 19.41
C THR A 1 35.73 -14.63 18.63
N GLY A 2 34.57 -14.65 19.23
CA GLY A 2 33.40 -14.06 18.62
C GLY A 2 33.39 -12.54 18.81
N SER A 3 33.85 -11.79 17.83
CA SER A 3 33.38 -10.43 17.72
C SER A 3 31.88 -10.49 17.41
N ALA A 4 31.06 -9.91 18.26
CA ALA A 4 29.67 -9.65 17.95
C ALA A 4 29.61 -9.05 16.54
N PRO A 5 28.66 -9.48 15.69
CA PRO A 5 28.49 -8.81 14.41
C PRO A 5 28.39 -7.32 14.72
N PRO A 6 29.05 -6.45 13.93
CA PRO A 6 28.91 -5.03 14.15
C PRO A 6 27.43 -4.74 14.26
N ILE A 7 27.05 -4.03 15.32
CA ILE A 7 25.71 -3.45 15.39
C ILE A 7 25.60 -2.74 14.06
N GLN A 8 24.86 -3.34 13.13
CA GLN A 8 24.54 -2.64 11.92
C GLN A 8 23.72 -1.46 12.35
N ASP A 9 24.41 -0.36 12.49
CA ASP A 9 23.81 0.96 12.50
C ASP A 9 23.15 1.10 11.13
N GLY A 10 22.09 0.24 10.97
CA GLY A 10 21.67 -0.19 9.67
C GLY A 10 20.96 0.95 8.99
N SER A 11 21.34 1.21 7.76
CA SER A 11 20.58 1.99 6.80
C SER A 11 19.09 1.62 6.80
N ALA A 12 18.78 0.34 7.02
CA ALA A 12 17.40 -0.15 7.18
C ALA A 12 16.69 0.44 8.39
N TRP A 13 17.35 0.54 9.54
CA TRP A 13 16.77 1.13 10.74
C TRP A 13 16.50 2.64 10.56
N TRP A 14 17.45 3.35 9.98
CA TRP A 14 17.29 4.76 9.66
C TRP A 14 16.18 5.01 8.65
N ALA A 15 16.10 4.19 7.61
CA ALA A 15 15.05 4.26 6.61
C ALA A 15 13.66 4.01 7.23
N ALA A 16 13.53 3.01 8.07
CA ALA A 16 12.28 2.71 8.78
C ALA A 16 11.85 3.86 9.69
N ARG A 17 12.80 4.41 10.47
CA ARG A 17 12.54 5.56 11.35
C ARG A 17 12.09 6.79 10.57
N GLU A 18 12.77 7.09 9.47
CA GLU A 18 12.44 8.22 8.60
C GLU A 18 11.07 8.05 7.96
N ALA A 19 10.72 6.83 7.54
CA ALA A 19 9.39 6.52 7.01
C ALA A 19 8.30 6.77 8.05
N ILE A 20 8.47 6.31 9.28
CA ILE A 20 7.53 6.54 10.37
C ILE A 20 7.37 8.04 10.65
N GLN A 21 8.48 8.77 10.75
CA GLN A 21 8.45 10.21 10.99
C GLN A 21 7.75 10.96 9.85
N THR A 22 7.93 10.52 8.61
CA THR A 22 7.25 11.11 7.46
C THR A 22 5.73 10.91 7.53
N VAL A 23 5.27 9.70 7.89
CA VAL A 23 3.84 9.45 8.11
C VAL A 23 3.28 10.36 9.20
N HIS A 24 3.99 10.52 10.32
CA HIS A 24 3.56 11.44 11.39
C HIS A 24 3.42 12.88 10.89
N ARG A 25 4.42 13.41 10.18
CA ARG A 25 4.35 14.76 9.61
C ARG A 25 3.20 14.94 8.62
N LEU A 26 2.95 13.93 7.77
CA LEU A 26 1.83 13.95 6.83
C LEU A 26 0.49 14.03 7.56
N ARG A 27 0.32 13.25 8.62
CA ARG A 27 -0.90 13.26 9.43
C ARG A 27 -1.09 14.59 10.15
N GLU A 28 -0.05 15.15 10.73
CA GLU A 28 -0.07 16.48 11.35
C GLU A 28 -0.40 17.58 10.32
N GLY A 29 0.02 17.41 9.07
CA GLY A 29 -0.29 18.29 7.95
C GLY A 29 -1.67 18.08 7.31
N GLY A 30 -2.53 17.23 7.91
CA GLY A 30 -3.90 17.01 7.44
C GLY A 30 -4.11 15.79 6.54
N GLN A 31 -3.07 14.97 6.33
CA GLN A 31 -3.20 13.70 5.61
C GLN A 31 -3.53 12.56 6.59
N ASP A 32 -4.70 12.62 7.22
CA ASP A 32 -5.10 11.71 8.31
C ASP A 32 -5.12 10.24 7.91
N ALA A 33 -5.33 9.97 6.63
CA ALA A 33 -5.34 8.62 6.08
C ALA A 33 -3.96 8.01 5.86
N ALA A 34 -2.88 8.79 5.90
CA ALA A 34 -1.53 8.30 5.68
C ALA A 34 -1.13 7.27 6.74
N LEU A 35 -0.81 6.05 6.31
CA LEU A 35 -0.41 4.93 7.16
C LEU A 35 0.89 4.28 6.70
N THR A 36 1.25 4.44 5.43
CA THR A 36 2.34 3.69 4.81
C THR A 36 3.28 4.64 4.10
N TRP A 37 4.56 4.44 4.30
CA TRP A 37 5.61 5.14 3.60
C TRP A 37 6.77 4.21 3.30
N PHE A 38 7.29 4.26 2.09
CA PHE A 38 8.46 3.51 1.69
C PHE A 38 9.69 4.40 1.69
N ARG A 39 10.78 3.88 2.23
CA ARG A 39 12.09 4.52 2.18
C ARG A 39 13.11 3.47 1.82
N SER A 40 13.84 3.70 0.75
CA SER A 40 14.99 2.87 0.39
C SER A 40 16.09 3.03 1.44
N GLY A 41 16.90 1.99 1.63
CA GLY A 41 18.10 2.06 2.46
C GLY A 41 19.04 3.17 2.00
N ALA A 42 20.06 3.47 2.80
CA ALA A 42 20.97 4.59 2.57
C ALA A 42 21.40 4.70 1.11
N PRO A 43 21.47 5.92 0.57
CA PRO A 43 22.05 6.15 -0.74
C PRO A 43 23.47 5.61 -0.73
N SER A 44 23.82 4.89 -1.75
CA SER A 44 25.13 4.24 -1.87
C SER A 44 26.28 5.24 -2.01
N SER A 45 25.96 6.52 -2.21
CA SER A 45 26.96 7.57 -2.35
C SER A 45 26.35 8.95 -2.00
N PRO A 46 27.14 9.83 -1.38
CA PRO A 46 26.72 11.23 -1.18
C PRO A 46 26.38 11.87 -2.52
N GLY A 47 25.18 12.43 -2.65
CA GLY A 47 24.71 13.10 -3.86
C GLY A 47 23.95 12.19 -4.83
N GLN A 48 23.80 10.91 -4.53
CA GLN A 48 22.88 10.05 -5.28
C GLN A 48 21.45 10.39 -4.86
N ALA A 49 20.67 10.89 -5.81
CA ALA A 49 19.26 11.15 -5.60
C ALA A 49 18.55 9.88 -5.12
N ALA A 50 17.60 10.04 -4.21
CA ALA A 50 16.66 8.98 -3.88
C ALA A 50 16.15 8.33 -5.18
N TRP A 51 15.92 7.03 -5.14
CA TRP A 51 15.37 6.30 -6.28
C TRP A 51 14.21 7.11 -6.89
N PRO A 52 14.26 7.45 -8.18
CA PRO A 52 13.17 8.21 -8.81
C PRO A 52 11.82 7.52 -8.64
N GLU A 53 11.86 6.21 -8.44
CA GLU A 53 10.70 5.36 -8.22
C GLU A 53 10.14 5.46 -6.80
N GLU A 54 10.92 5.92 -5.82
CA GLU A 54 10.50 6.03 -4.42
C GLU A 54 9.35 7.02 -4.25
N GLU A 55 9.44 8.17 -4.87
CA GLU A 55 8.37 9.18 -4.84
C GLU A 55 7.10 8.67 -5.50
N THR A 56 7.24 7.96 -6.62
CA THR A 56 6.12 7.34 -7.33
C THR A 56 5.45 6.27 -6.47
N VAL A 57 6.22 5.40 -5.82
CA VAL A 57 5.70 4.39 -4.89
C VAL A 57 4.97 5.07 -3.73
N ASN A 58 5.54 6.10 -3.14
CA ASN A 58 4.94 6.81 -2.01
C ASN A 58 3.67 7.56 -2.40
N ALA A 59 3.62 8.16 -3.58
CA ALA A 59 2.41 8.77 -4.11
C ALA A 59 1.29 7.73 -4.27
N LEU A 60 1.61 6.55 -4.80
CA LEU A 60 0.66 5.44 -4.91
C LEU A 60 0.18 4.95 -3.54
N LEU A 61 1.09 4.79 -2.58
CA LEU A 61 0.76 4.36 -1.22
C LEU A 61 -0.16 5.36 -0.52
N LEU A 62 0.09 6.65 -0.68
CA LEU A 62 -0.75 7.71 -0.11
C LEU A 62 -2.17 7.68 -0.68
N LEU A 63 -2.30 7.54 -2.00
CA LEU A 63 -3.60 7.40 -2.66
C LEU A 63 -4.32 6.13 -2.22
N ARG A 64 -3.63 5.01 -2.13
CA ARG A 64 -4.17 3.73 -1.64
C ARG A 64 -4.70 3.87 -0.21
N ASP A 65 -3.91 4.44 0.67
CA ASP A 65 -4.30 4.62 2.08
C ASP A 65 -5.54 5.51 2.18
N HIS A 66 -5.63 6.55 1.37
CA HIS A 66 -6.81 7.42 1.31
C HIS A 66 -8.07 6.67 0.87
N VAL A 67 -7.97 5.85 -0.17
CA VAL A 67 -9.11 5.05 -0.67
C VAL A 67 -9.56 4.05 0.40
N ILE A 68 -8.64 3.33 1.02
CA ILE A 68 -8.95 2.33 2.05
C ILE A 68 -9.56 2.98 3.30
N ALA A 69 -9.06 4.13 3.71
CA ALA A 69 -9.57 4.83 4.90
C ALA A 69 -11.03 5.25 4.75
N ARG A 70 -11.49 5.50 3.54
CA ARG A 70 -12.90 5.86 3.26
C ARG A 70 -13.84 4.68 3.19
N MET A 71 -13.32 3.47 3.11
CA MET A 71 -14.14 2.26 3.02
C MET A 71 -14.81 1.93 4.35
N LYS A 72 -16.08 1.58 4.28
CA LYS A 72 -16.83 0.97 5.39
C LYS A 72 -16.38 -0.47 5.60
N SER A 73 -16.73 -1.08 6.73
CA SER A 73 -16.29 -2.43 7.09
C SER A 73 -16.59 -3.48 6.02
N ARG A 74 -17.80 -3.47 5.45
CA ARG A 74 -18.17 -4.39 4.35
C ARG A 74 -17.35 -4.14 3.10
N GLU A 75 -17.12 -2.88 2.75
CA GLU A 75 -16.31 -2.51 1.59
C GLU A 75 -14.88 -3.01 1.73
N ARG A 76 -14.29 -2.91 2.93
CA ARG A 76 -12.96 -3.45 3.23
C ARG A 76 -12.92 -4.98 3.10
N ARG A 77 -13.95 -5.69 3.59
CA ARG A 77 -14.01 -7.15 3.46
C ARG A 77 -14.12 -7.58 2.01
N ILE A 78 -14.94 -6.89 1.22
CA ILE A 78 -15.06 -7.14 -0.23
C ILE A 78 -13.70 -6.88 -0.92
N ALA A 79 -13.07 -5.75 -0.65
CA ALA A 79 -11.76 -5.41 -1.21
C ALA A 79 -10.71 -6.48 -0.85
N THR A 80 -10.66 -6.88 0.42
CA THR A 80 -9.73 -7.92 0.89
C THR A 80 -9.98 -9.26 0.19
N GLY A 81 -11.23 -9.65 0.04
CA GLY A 81 -11.59 -10.88 -0.67
C GLY A 81 -11.15 -10.86 -2.13
N LEU A 82 -11.42 -9.76 -2.83
CA LEU A 82 -11.01 -9.61 -4.23
C LEU A 82 -9.49 -9.60 -4.39
N LEU A 83 -8.76 -8.92 -3.53
CA LEU A 83 -7.28 -8.90 -3.55
C LEU A 83 -6.68 -10.27 -3.23
N ALA A 84 -7.36 -11.06 -2.39
CA ALA A 84 -6.97 -12.44 -2.09
C ALA A 84 -7.31 -13.44 -3.20
N GLY A 85 -7.98 -12.99 -4.28
CA GLY A 85 -8.34 -13.84 -5.41
C GLY A 85 -9.70 -14.53 -5.29
N SER A 86 -10.52 -14.19 -4.30
CA SER A 86 -11.88 -14.71 -4.20
C SER A 86 -12.75 -14.20 -5.35
N THR A 87 -13.63 -15.05 -5.85
CA THR A 87 -14.60 -14.64 -6.87
C THR A 87 -15.71 -13.77 -6.26
N GLN A 88 -16.37 -12.99 -7.09
CA GLN A 88 -17.53 -12.19 -6.64
C GLN A 88 -18.66 -13.08 -6.10
N VAL A 89 -18.83 -14.28 -6.66
CA VAL A 89 -19.83 -15.24 -6.19
C VAL A 89 -19.51 -15.73 -4.76
N GLU A 90 -18.25 -16.06 -4.50
CA GLU A 90 -17.79 -16.47 -3.17
C GLU A 90 -17.98 -15.37 -2.14
N ILE A 91 -17.61 -14.13 -2.50
CA ILE A 91 -17.79 -12.97 -1.64
C ILE A 91 -19.26 -12.69 -1.39
N ALA A 92 -20.10 -12.75 -2.43
CA ALA A 92 -21.54 -12.57 -2.31
C ALA A 92 -22.15 -13.57 -1.30
N ARG A 93 -21.74 -14.82 -1.40
CA ARG A 93 -22.18 -15.88 -0.46
C ARG A 93 -21.71 -15.59 0.96
N SER A 94 -20.45 -15.22 1.15
CA SER A 94 -19.88 -14.90 2.45
C SER A 94 -20.54 -13.69 3.11
N GLU A 95 -20.86 -12.66 2.32
CA GLU A 95 -21.45 -11.42 2.82
C GLU A 95 -22.99 -11.43 2.86
N GLY A 96 -23.62 -12.48 2.36
CA GLY A 96 -25.09 -12.60 2.32
C GLY A 96 -25.75 -11.59 1.38
N ILE A 97 -25.10 -11.24 0.27
CA ILE A 97 -25.60 -10.29 -0.74
C ILE A 97 -25.52 -10.91 -2.14
N THR A 98 -26.05 -10.23 -3.14
CA THR A 98 -25.98 -10.68 -4.53
C THR A 98 -24.63 -10.40 -5.15
N GLN A 99 -24.24 -11.15 -6.18
CA GLN A 99 -23.04 -10.89 -6.96
C GLN A 99 -23.06 -9.47 -7.57
N SER A 100 -24.22 -9.05 -8.07
CA SER A 100 -24.40 -7.68 -8.60
C SER A 100 -24.11 -6.62 -7.54
N ALA A 101 -24.56 -6.84 -6.29
CA ALA A 101 -24.28 -5.95 -5.18
C ALA A 101 -22.78 -5.89 -4.84
N VAL A 102 -22.08 -7.03 -4.92
CA VAL A 102 -20.61 -7.07 -4.76
C VAL A 102 -19.93 -6.24 -5.83
N SER A 103 -20.31 -6.42 -7.10
CA SER A 103 -19.74 -5.67 -8.22
C SER A 103 -19.96 -4.16 -8.07
N GLN A 104 -21.19 -3.75 -7.79
CA GLN A 104 -21.52 -2.33 -7.58
C GLN A 104 -20.76 -1.72 -6.40
N ASN A 105 -20.67 -2.48 -5.31
CA ASN A 105 -19.91 -2.06 -4.12
C ASN A 105 -18.43 -1.88 -4.46
N ALA A 106 -17.82 -2.85 -5.15
CA ALA A 106 -16.42 -2.80 -5.54
C ALA A 106 -16.09 -1.57 -6.40
N HIS A 107 -16.97 -1.22 -7.33
CA HIS A 107 -16.77 -0.02 -8.16
C HIS A 107 -16.96 1.27 -7.36
N ARG A 108 -17.99 1.36 -6.56
CA ARG A 108 -18.30 2.57 -5.78
C ARG A 108 -17.26 2.85 -4.70
N SER A 109 -16.75 1.82 -4.04
CA SER A 109 -15.79 1.96 -2.93
C SER A 109 -14.35 2.20 -3.38
N GLY A 110 -14.04 1.96 -4.64
CA GLY A 110 -12.67 1.96 -5.15
C GLY A 110 -11.96 0.60 -5.06
N ALA A 111 -12.61 -0.43 -4.52
CA ALA A 111 -12.02 -1.77 -4.42
C ALA A 111 -11.63 -2.35 -5.79
N ALA A 112 -12.48 -2.18 -6.80
CA ALA A 112 -12.18 -2.62 -8.16
C ALA A 112 -10.92 -1.94 -8.72
N THR A 113 -10.72 -0.67 -8.46
CA THR A 113 -9.52 0.07 -8.87
C THR A 113 -8.27 -0.44 -8.12
N LEU A 114 -8.38 -0.72 -6.82
CA LEU A 114 -7.26 -1.30 -6.06
C LEU A 114 -6.85 -2.66 -6.61
N VAL A 115 -7.81 -3.50 -6.99
CA VAL A 115 -7.55 -4.80 -7.62
C VAL A 115 -6.83 -4.64 -8.95
N GLU A 116 -7.26 -3.69 -9.78
CA GLU A 116 -6.63 -3.42 -11.07
C GLU A 116 -5.21 -2.88 -10.91
N VAL A 117 -4.98 -1.97 -9.97
CA VAL A 117 -3.64 -1.47 -9.63
C VAL A 117 -2.74 -2.63 -9.18
N HIS A 118 -3.25 -3.51 -8.31
CA HIS A 118 -2.50 -4.68 -7.87
C HIS A 118 -2.16 -5.60 -9.04
N ARG A 119 -3.09 -5.85 -9.94
CA ARG A 119 -2.88 -6.66 -11.14
C ARG A 119 -1.79 -6.07 -12.03
N LEU A 120 -1.85 -4.78 -12.30
CA LEU A 120 -0.85 -4.08 -13.12
C LEU A 120 0.56 -4.18 -12.52
N LEU A 121 0.68 -4.01 -11.21
CA LEU A 121 1.95 -4.10 -10.52
C LEU A 121 2.51 -5.54 -10.49
N ALA A 122 1.64 -6.53 -10.33
CA ALA A 122 2.03 -7.94 -10.25
C ALA A 122 2.38 -8.53 -11.62
N SER A 123 1.69 -8.13 -12.69
CA SER A 123 1.89 -8.71 -14.03
C SER A 123 3.16 -8.23 -14.72
N GLY A 124 3.68 -7.08 -14.33
CA GLY A 124 4.78 -6.44 -15.06
C GLY A 124 4.43 -5.99 -16.49
N GLU A 125 3.18 -6.11 -16.90
CA GLU A 125 2.72 -5.78 -18.27
C GLU A 125 2.73 -4.29 -18.58
N VAL A 126 2.91 -3.45 -17.58
CA VAL A 126 3.04 -1.99 -17.78
C VAL A 126 4.35 -1.61 -18.51
N ARG A 127 5.24 -2.56 -18.72
CA ARG A 127 6.56 -2.30 -19.33
C ARG A 127 6.61 -2.49 -20.85
N ARG A 128 5.47 -2.64 -21.47
CA ARG A 128 5.44 -2.79 -22.93
C ARG A 128 4.50 -1.80 -23.58
#